data_90c32eacff8d66e5a97d5fb4940e435a
#
_entry.id   90c32eacff8d66e5a97d5fb4940e435a
#
_cell.length_a   1.000
_cell.length_b   1.000
_cell.length_c   1.000
_cell.angle_alpha   90.00
_cell.angle_beta   90.00
_cell.angle_gamma   90.00
#
_symmetry.space_group_name_H-M   'P 1'
#
loop_
_entity.id
_entity.type
_entity.pdbx_description
1 polymer ?
#
loop_
_entity_poly.entity_id
_entity_poly.type
_entity_poly.pdbx_seq_one_letter_code
_entity_poly.pdbx_strand_id
1 'polypeptide(L)'
;MFELVGGDARAGMYLWPAVKDGANIEGATSVSVPGQAAALCLALERYGSLPRARVMEPAIRLARDGFEIDWYVALSFAMYAERLWKAGDARRIFFRPSGAPLRPPIGTEPSDRVVQTDLARTLEAIARDGPDVMYRGEIAEAIVADVRANGGVLSKEDLAEYEPRVGTPLQTVYRGHRVITLDGLSGGPTIARALTVLDAFPVGKKEQGGVDHLHLVAEALRAAFLHRFSQLADHTTHLNAIDKDRTMVSLTQTLGQGFGSGFVPKGTGVVLVDGMTWFDPVPGHPNSIAPGKRVLWAGSPTLIVRGDTPLLALGAPGGRKIMSAVTQTIVNVVDFGDGAQDAVNRPRVHDEGEGLLVDSRIPEDVRAGLAALGHEVEVKEETLMSAWFARPSAILVDPKTGKLRGGVDQNKPAVAVGY
;
A
#
# COMPACT_ATOMS: atom_id res chain seq x y z
N MET A 1 9.67 -0.64 -5.84
CA MET A 1 10.05 -2.02 -5.49
C MET A 1 11.19 -1.90 -4.49
N PHE A 2 11.08 -2.52 -3.33
CA PHE A 2 12.11 -2.44 -2.29
C PHE A 2 13.21 -3.45 -2.59
N GLU A 3 14.46 -3.06 -2.45
CA GLU A 3 15.60 -3.98 -2.47
C GLU A 3 16.02 -4.30 -1.05
N LEU A 4 16.41 -5.53 -0.81
CA LEU A 4 17.05 -5.91 0.42
C LEU A 4 18.43 -5.28 0.51
N VAL A 5 18.73 -4.88 1.68
CA VAL A 5 19.99 -4.40 2.16
C VAL A 5 21.10 -5.41 1.84
N GLY A 6 22.20 -4.92 1.32
CA GLY A 6 23.32 -5.72 0.83
C GLY A 6 24.00 -6.64 1.81
N GLY A 7 25.24 -6.93 1.54
CA GLY A 7 26.06 -8.05 2.03
C GLY A 7 26.06 -8.45 3.51
N ASP A 8 25.53 -7.65 4.43
CA ASP A 8 25.53 -7.94 5.86
C ASP A 8 24.25 -8.59 6.39
N ALA A 9 23.16 -8.61 5.59
CA ALA A 9 21.92 -9.25 6.00
C ALA A 9 22.10 -10.77 6.09
N ARG A 10 22.15 -11.29 7.31
CA ARG A 10 22.26 -12.72 7.56
C ARG A 10 20.86 -13.29 7.76
N ALA A 11 20.46 -14.25 6.94
CA ALA A 11 19.18 -14.93 7.07
C ALA A 11 18.93 -15.43 8.50
N GLY A 12 19.97 -15.92 9.19
CA GLY A 12 19.89 -16.36 10.57
C GLY A 12 19.46 -15.32 11.61
N MET A 13 19.57 -14.02 11.32
CA MET A 13 19.08 -12.95 12.20
C MET A 13 17.54 -12.94 12.28
N TYR A 14 16.87 -13.45 11.27
CA TYR A 14 15.41 -13.35 11.09
C TYR A 14 14.73 -14.72 11.00
N LEU A 15 15.44 -15.81 11.34
CA LEU A 15 14.88 -17.16 11.33
C LEU A 15 13.76 -17.30 12.36
N TRP A 16 12.61 -17.78 11.93
CA TRP A 16 11.55 -18.20 12.82
C TRP A 16 11.88 -19.59 13.43
N PRO A 17 11.82 -19.78 14.76
CA PRO A 17 11.39 -18.88 15.82
C PRO A 17 12.50 -17.93 16.35
N ALA A 18 13.59 -17.75 15.66
CA ALA A 18 14.71 -16.91 16.08
C ALA A 18 14.48 -15.42 15.90
N VAL A 19 13.41 -15.00 15.18
CA VAL A 19 12.99 -13.59 15.13
C VAL A 19 12.43 -13.21 16.49
N LYS A 20 13.24 -12.53 17.29
CA LYS A 20 12.87 -12.06 18.64
C LYS A 20 12.37 -10.62 18.57
N ASP A 21 11.44 -10.29 19.46
CA ASP A 21 10.99 -8.92 19.71
C ASP A 21 10.54 -8.13 18.46
N GLY A 22 10.08 -8.85 17.42
CA GLY A 22 9.66 -8.21 16.16
C GLY A 22 10.80 -7.56 15.37
N ALA A 23 12.02 -8.05 15.45
CA ALA A 23 13.21 -7.47 14.83
C ALA A 23 13.12 -7.27 13.31
N ASN A 24 12.25 -8.02 12.61
CA ASN A 24 11.94 -7.85 11.20
C ASN A 24 10.76 -6.90 10.93
N ILE A 25 10.12 -6.38 11.99
CA ILE A 25 8.91 -5.54 11.91
C ILE A 25 9.16 -4.13 12.47
N GLU A 26 9.96 -4.00 13.53
CA GLU A 26 10.17 -2.74 14.24
C GLU A 26 11.66 -2.36 14.34
N GLY A 27 11.90 -1.06 14.37
CA GLY A 27 13.22 -0.49 14.61
C GLY A 27 14.17 -0.57 13.41
N ALA A 28 15.43 -0.28 13.66
CA ALA A 28 16.46 -0.18 12.63
C ALA A 28 16.74 -1.51 11.91
N THR A 29 16.49 -2.63 12.57
CA THR A 29 16.72 -3.99 12.01
C THR A 29 15.67 -4.40 10.97
N SER A 30 14.51 -3.75 10.96
CA SER A 30 13.43 -4.03 9.99
C SER A 30 13.56 -3.22 8.69
N VAL A 31 14.50 -2.29 8.63
CA VAL A 31 14.66 -1.34 7.52
C VAL A 31 15.18 -2.03 6.26
N SER A 32 14.55 -1.73 5.13
CA SER A 32 15.08 -1.97 3.78
C SER A 32 15.42 -0.65 3.08
N VAL A 33 16.06 -0.72 1.91
CA VAL A 33 16.42 0.48 1.14
C VAL A 33 15.18 1.34 0.83
N PRO A 34 15.15 2.65 1.21
CA PRO A 34 14.01 3.53 0.99
C PRO A 34 13.97 4.00 -0.47
N GLY A 35 13.23 3.30 -1.34
CA GLY A 35 13.25 3.55 -2.79
C GLY A 35 12.30 4.62 -3.30
N GLN A 36 11.43 5.18 -2.47
CA GLN A 36 10.33 6.06 -2.93
C GLN A 36 10.83 7.36 -3.58
N ALA A 37 11.83 8.03 -2.99
CA ALA A 37 12.34 9.30 -3.50
C ALA A 37 12.89 9.16 -4.94
N ALA A 38 13.72 8.14 -5.19
CA ALA A 38 14.25 7.89 -6.52
C ALA A 38 13.15 7.53 -7.53
N ALA A 39 12.21 6.67 -7.14
CA ALA A 39 11.12 6.25 -8.02
C ALA A 39 10.20 7.40 -8.43
N LEU A 40 9.80 8.27 -7.49
CA LEU A 40 8.95 9.42 -7.78
C LEU A 40 9.68 10.48 -8.60
N CYS A 41 10.97 10.74 -8.31
CA CYS A 41 11.76 11.66 -9.12
C CYS A 41 11.94 11.15 -10.56
N LEU A 42 12.22 9.86 -10.74
CA LEU A 42 12.32 9.25 -12.07
C LEU A 42 10.99 9.32 -12.84
N ALA A 43 9.87 9.05 -12.17
CA ALA A 43 8.54 9.16 -12.79
C ALA A 43 8.25 10.60 -13.25
N LEU A 44 8.57 11.58 -12.39
CA LEU A 44 8.40 13.00 -12.73
C LEU A 44 9.32 13.43 -13.87
N GLU A 45 10.55 12.99 -13.90
CA GLU A 45 11.51 13.28 -14.97
C GLU A 45 11.06 12.74 -16.32
N ARG A 46 10.54 11.50 -16.33
CA ARG A 46 10.15 10.83 -17.60
C ARG A 46 8.80 11.23 -18.13
N TYR A 47 7.85 11.51 -17.24
CA TYR A 47 6.44 11.66 -17.59
C TYR A 47 5.81 12.97 -17.09
N GLY A 48 6.49 13.68 -16.21
CA GLY A 48 6.00 14.94 -15.66
C GLY A 48 6.27 16.13 -16.58
N SER A 49 5.42 17.16 -16.47
CA SER A 49 5.55 18.43 -17.22
C SER A 49 5.98 19.58 -16.31
N LEU A 50 5.96 19.40 -15.00
CA LEU A 50 6.28 20.45 -14.03
C LEU A 50 7.68 20.25 -13.42
N PRO A 51 8.41 21.34 -13.10
CA PRO A 51 9.68 21.26 -12.39
C PRO A 51 9.51 20.57 -11.02
N ARG A 52 10.48 19.75 -10.63
CA ARG A 52 10.49 19.02 -9.35
C ARG A 52 10.23 19.93 -8.15
N ALA A 53 10.90 21.07 -8.08
CA ALA A 53 10.71 22.04 -6.99
C ALA A 53 9.26 22.51 -6.88
N ARG A 54 8.58 22.71 -8.00
CA ARG A 54 7.17 23.12 -8.02
C ARG A 54 6.24 22.01 -7.51
N VAL A 55 6.50 20.77 -7.89
CA VAL A 55 5.69 19.61 -7.46
C VAL A 55 5.88 19.33 -5.96
N MET A 56 7.08 19.51 -5.44
CA MET A 56 7.41 19.21 -4.04
C MET A 56 7.06 20.35 -3.07
N GLU A 57 6.87 21.59 -3.56
CA GLU A 57 6.62 22.78 -2.71
C GLU A 57 5.47 22.58 -1.72
N PRO A 58 4.29 22.03 -2.06
CA PRO A 58 3.22 21.81 -1.09
C PRO A 58 3.62 20.86 0.05
N ALA A 59 4.36 19.80 -0.25
CA ALA A 59 4.83 18.85 0.75
C ALA A 59 5.89 19.48 1.68
N ILE A 60 6.82 20.27 1.12
CA ILE A 60 7.82 21.02 1.87
C ILE A 60 7.13 21.99 2.83
N ARG A 61 6.14 22.74 2.36
CA ARG A 61 5.37 23.66 3.19
C ARG A 61 4.64 22.95 4.33
N LEU A 62 3.93 21.84 4.04
CA LEU A 62 3.24 21.05 5.06
C LEU A 62 4.21 20.50 6.11
N ALA A 63 5.38 20.04 5.71
CA ALA A 63 6.39 19.56 6.64
C ALA A 63 6.97 20.69 7.50
N ARG A 64 7.24 21.88 6.92
CA ARG A 64 7.81 23.05 7.60
C ARG A 64 6.81 23.71 8.54
N ASP A 65 5.62 24.05 8.03
CA ASP A 65 4.62 24.83 8.75
C ASP A 65 3.73 23.94 9.62
N GLY A 66 3.78 22.64 9.36
CA GLY A 66 2.98 21.62 10.02
C GLY A 66 1.51 21.62 9.58
N PHE A 67 0.78 20.62 10.02
CA PHE A 67 -0.66 20.49 9.84
C PHE A 67 -1.35 20.12 11.16
N GLU A 68 -2.61 20.49 11.27
CA GLU A 68 -3.44 20.20 12.43
C GLU A 68 -3.82 18.72 12.47
N ILE A 69 -3.86 18.16 13.68
CA ILE A 69 -4.20 16.77 13.91
C ILE A 69 -5.72 16.63 13.99
N ASP A 70 -6.28 15.80 13.12
CA ASP A 70 -7.66 15.33 13.25
C ASP A 70 -7.75 14.10 14.17
N TRP A 71 -8.97 13.65 14.39
CA TRP A 71 -9.23 12.48 15.23
C TRP A 71 -8.59 11.18 14.71
N TYR A 72 -8.48 11.01 13.39
CA TYR A 72 -7.92 9.80 12.79
C TYR A 72 -6.39 9.75 12.89
N VAL A 73 -5.73 10.89 12.68
CA VAL A 73 -4.28 11.02 12.89
C VAL A 73 -3.95 10.76 14.36
N ALA A 74 -4.74 11.32 15.30
CA ALA A 74 -4.57 11.09 16.74
C ALA A 74 -4.78 9.62 17.11
N LEU A 75 -5.81 8.97 16.57
CA LEU A 75 -6.03 7.54 16.74
C LEU A 75 -4.84 6.73 16.23
N SER A 76 -4.31 7.09 15.06
CA SER A 76 -3.14 6.44 14.49
C SER A 76 -1.90 6.58 15.39
N PHE A 77 -1.65 7.77 15.96
CA PHE A 77 -0.56 7.94 16.92
C PHE A 77 -0.76 7.10 18.17
N ALA A 78 -1.98 7.01 18.68
CA ALA A 78 -2.28 6.20 19.86
C ALA A 78 -2.06 4.69 19.58
N MET A 79 -2.48 4.21 18.41
CA MET A 79 -2.31 2.80 18.02
C MET A 79 -0.84 2.38 17.92
N TYR A 80 0.00 3.27 17.43
CA TYR A 80 1.43 3.00 17.20
C TYR A 80 2.34 3.69 18.21
N ALA A 81 1.78 4.18 19.33
CA ALA A 81 2.51 4.96 20.32
C ALA A 81 3.75 4.24 20.86
N GLU A 82 3.63 2.95 21.20
CA GLU A 82 4.74 2.16 21.71
C GLU A 82 5.89 2.05 20.71
N ARG A 83 5.57 1.78 19.43
CA ARG A 83 6.54 1.71 18.33
C ARG A 83 7.26 3.05 18.13
N LEU A 84 6.50 4.14 18.02
CA LEU A 84 7.02 5.48 17.80
C LEU A 84 7.83 6.02 18.98
N TRP A 85 7.51 5.55 20.20
CA TRP A 85 8.22 5.97 21.41
C TRP A 85 9.63 5.39 21.50
N LYS A 86 9.84 4.17 20.99
CA LYS A 86 11.08 3.41 21.14
C LYS A 86 12.21 3.89 20.22
N ALA A 87 11.91 4.51 19.07
CA ALA A 87 12.86 4.56 17.98
C ALA A 87 13.18 5.97 17.45
N GLY A 88 14.46 6.33 17.52
CA GLY A 88 15.04 7.50 16.87
C GLY A 88 14.36 8.82 17.21
N ASP A 89 14.24 9.70 16.20
CA ASP A 89 13.59 11.01 16.31
C ASP A 89 12.05 10.95 16.29
N ALA A 90 11.43 9.79 16.07
CA ALA A 90 9.97 9.64 16.02
C ALA A 90 9.29 10.18 17.29
N ARG A 91 9.89 9.90 18.45
CA ARG A 91 9.40 10.42 19.73
C ARG A 91 9.32 11.95 19.74
N ARG A 92 10.34 12.64 19.23
CA ARG A 92 10.40 14.12 19.17
C ARG A 92 9.36 14.70 18.24
N ILE A 93 9.00 13.97 17.18
CA ILE A 93 8.10 14.44 16.12
C ILE A 93 6.63 14.21 16.50
N PHE A 94 6.30 13.06 17.09
CA PHE A 94 4.91 12.60 17.25
C PHE A 94 4.38 12.68 18.68
N PHE A 95 5.21 13.16 19.63
CA PHE A 95 4.82 13.29 21.02
C PHE A 95 5.04 14.70 21.54
N ARG A 96 4.26 15.08 22.52
CA ARG A 96 4.44 16.30 23.32
C ARG A 96 5.67 16.18 24.23
N PRO A 97 6.24 17.29 24.71
CA PRO A 97 7.30 17.24 25.70
C PRO A 97 6.93 16.47 26.98
N SER A 98 5.66 16.40 27.32
CA SER A 98 5.13 15.61 28.45
C SER A 98 5.21 14.09 28.24
N GLY A 99 5.47 13.62 27.00
CA GLY A 99 5.43 12.21 26.62
C GLY A 99 4.07 11.71 26.14
N ALA A 100 3.02 12.53 26.17
CA ALA A 100 1.74 12.20 25.59
C ALA A 100 1.79 12.29 24.06
N PRO A 101 1.08 11.44 23.31
CA PRO A 101 0.91 11.64 21.87
C PRO A 101 0.29 12.99 21.54
N LEU A 102 0.60 13.52 20.37
CA LEU A 102 -0.08 14.70 19.84
C LEU A 102 -1.59 14.40 19.69
N ARG A 103 -2.45 15.40 19.90
CA ARG A 103 -3.90 15.20 20.00
C ARG A 103 -4.73 16.13 19.10
N PRO A 104 -5.96 15.75 18.75
CA PRO A 104 -6.92 16.61 18.06
C PRO A 104 -7.43 17.72 19.01
N PRO A 105 -8.27 18.66 18.53
CA PRO A 105 -8.88 19.67 19.39
C PRO A 105 -9.77 19.00 20.45
N ILE A 106 -9.79 19.59 21.66
CA ILE A 106 -10.65 19.13 22.76
C ILE A 106 -11.39 20.34 23.34
N GLY A 107 -12.71 20.37 23.18
CA GLY A 107 -13.51 21.50 23.59
C GLY A 107 -13.07 22.79 22.88
N THR A 108 -12.61 23.78 23.65
CA THR A 108 -12.07 25.07 23.12
C THR A 108 -10.57 25.05 22.91
N GLU A 109 -9.88 23.99 23.32
CA GLU A 109 -8.44 23.87 23.11
C GLU A 109 -8.12 23.47 21.67
N PRO A 110 -7.20 24.17 20.98
CA PRO A 110 -6.83 23.85 19.61
C PRO A 110 -6.15 22.49 19.52
N SER A 111 -6.13 21.93 18.31
CA SER A 111 -5.31 20.74 18.02
C SER A 111 -3.84 21.02 18.15
N ASP A 112 -3.07 19.98 18.44
CA ASP A 112 -1.64 20.02 18.21
C ASP A 112 -1.36 20.03 16.69
N ARG A 113 -0.12 20.38 16.32
CA ARG A 113 0.36 20.35 14.95
C ARG A 113 1.52 19.37 14.82
N VAL A 114 1.54 18.59 13.75
CA VAL A 114 2.72 17.82 13.36
C VAL A 114 3.64 18.72 12.56
N VAL A 115 4.78 19.11 13.14
CA VAL A 115 5.81 19.92 12.48
C VAL A 115 7.05 19.06 12.28
N GLN A 116 7.51 18.94 11.04
CA GLN A 116 8.61 18.05 10.65
C GLN A 116 9.72 18.86 9.97
N THR A 117 10.38 19.73 10.73
CA THR A 117 11.42 20.65 10.20
C THR A 117 12.56 19.89 9.51
N ASP A 118 12.97 18.75 10.05
CA ASP A 118 14.02 17.93 9.44
C ASP A 118 13.58 17.34 8.12
N LEU A 119 12.34 16.83 8.05
CA LEU A 119 11.75 16.36 6.79
C LEU A 119 11.63 17.48 5.76
N ALA A 120 11.26 18.69 6.19
CA ALA A 120 11.22 19.83 5.28
C ALA A 120 12.58 20.09 4.64
N ARG A 121 13.67 20.09 5.43
CA ARG A 121 15.05 20.22 4.90
C ARG A 121 15.44 19.09 3.95
N THR A 122 15.09 17.86 4.30
CA THR A 122 15.31 16.71 3.42
C THR A 122 14.58 16.86 2.08
N LEU A 123 13.30 17.23 2.12
CA LEU A 123 12.51 17.46 0.90
C LEU A 123 13.03 18.66 0.08
N GLU A 124 13.49 19.73 0.72
CA GLU A 124 14.13 20.86 0.06
C GLU A 124 15.42 20.46 -0.65
N ALA A 125 16.26 19.63 -0.02
CA ALA A 125 17.45 19.10 -0.63
C ALA A 125 17.12 18.24 -1.86
N ILE A 126 16.14 17.34 -1.75
CA ILE A 126 15.68 16.54 -2.89
C ILE A 126 15.12 17.45 -4.00
N ALA A 127 14.33 18.46 -3.65
CA ALA A 127 13.74 19.37 -4.64
C ALA A 127 14.81 20.15 -5.43
N ARG A 128 15.87 20.58 -4.76
CA ARG A 128 16.98 21.35 -5.34
C ARG A 128 17.96 20.46 -6.10
N ASP A 129 18.50 19.43 -5.44
CA ASP A 129 19.67 18.69 -5.89
C ASP A 129 19.33 17.31 -6.50
N GLY A 130 18.10 16.83 -6.31
CA GLY A 130 17.66 15.54 -6.81
C GLY A 130 17.67 14.44 -5.75
N PRO A 131 17.23 13.22 -6.13
CA PRO A 131 17.13 12.10 -5.20
C PRO A 131 18.48 11.62 -4.67
N ASP A 132 19.58 11.88 -5.36
CA ASP A 132 20.91 11.41 -4.99
C ASP A 132 21.36 11.85 -3.58
N VAL A 133 20.82 12.94 -3.05
CA VAL A 133 21.06 13.35 -1.66
C VAL A 133 20.63 12.31 -0.63
N MET A 134 19.62 11.49 -0.98
CA MET A 134 19.12 10.39 -0.14
C MET A 134 19.97 9.11 -0.26
N TYR A 135 20.75 8.98 -1.33
CA TYR A 135 21.44 7.74 -1.67
C TYR A 135 22.97 7.86 -1.63
N ARG A 136 23.52 9.06 -1.82
CA ARG A 136 24.99 9.29 -1.92
C ARG A 136 25.49 10.50 -1.14
N GLY A 137 24.57 11.32 -0.55
CA GLY A 137 24.90 12.57 0.14
C GLY A 137 24.81 12.48 1.65
N GLU A 138 24.77 13.66 2.30
CA GLU A 138 24.71 13.79 3.76
C GLU A 138 23.52 13.08 4.40
N ILE A 139 22.37 13.05 3.71
CA ILE A 139 21.17 12.36 4.21
C ILE A 139 21.41 10.85 4.22
N ALA A 140 22.05 10.30 3.18
CA ALA A 140 22.44 8.88 3.14
C ALA A 140 23.38 8.54 4.31
N GLU A 141 24.36 9.41 4.56
CA GLU A 141 25.29 9.22 5.68
C GLU A 141 24.58 9.22 7.04
N ALA A 142 23.67 10.16 7.25
CA ALA A 142 22.88 10.23 8.48
C ALA A 142 21.99 9.00 8.67
N ILE A 143 21.32 8.55 7.61
CA ILE A 143 20.49 7.34 7.64
C ILE A 143 21.33 6.11 8.02
N VAL A 144 22.43 5.87 7.33
CA VAL A 144 23.28 4.70 7.56
C VAL A 144 23.91 4.73 8.95
N ALA A 145 24.44 5.89 9.37
CA ALA A 145 25.06 6.03 10.69
C ALA A 145 24.09 5.68 11.82
N ASP A 146 22.85 6.21 11.76
CA ASP A 146 21.87 6.00 12.83
C ASP A 146 21.27 4.59 12.77
N VAL A 147 21.00 4.05 11.58
CA VAL A 147 20.53 2.66 11.40
C VAL A 147 21.58 1.68 11.96
N ARG A 148 22.86 1.85 11.63
CA ARG A 148 23.95 0.99 12.13
C ARG A 148 24.14 1.11 13.64
N ALA A 149 24.08 2.33 14.19
CA ALA A 149 24.19 2.55 15.61
C ALA A 149 23.07 1.86 16.43
N ASN A 150 21.94 1.58 15.78
CA ASN A 150 20.77 0.90 16.37
C ASN A 150 20.62 -0.57 15.92
N GLY A 151 21.70 -1.19 15.44
CA GLY A 151 21.76 -2.62 15.12
C GLY A 151 21.23 -3.01 13.74
N GLY A 152 20.81 -2.07 12.91
CA GLY A 152 20.40 -2.32 11.54
C GLY A 152 21.57 -2.60 10.61
N VAL A 153 21.31 -3.14 9.42
CA VAL A 153 22.33 -3.66 8.49
C VAL A 153 22.52 -2.81 7.22
N LEU A 154 21.74 -1.76 7.04
CA LEU A 154 21.81 -0.88 5.87
C LEU A 154 23.22 -0.25 5.75
N SER A 155 23.80 -0.27 4.56
CA SER A 155 25.11 0.32 4.28
C SER A 155 25.03 1.49 3.30
N LYS A 156 26.14 2.23 3.14
CA LYS A 156 26.23 3.30 2.14
C LYS A 156 26.19 2.72 0.71
N GLU A 157 26.75 1.56 0.54
CA GLU A 157 26.78 0.83 -0.72
C GLU A 157 25.38 0.41 -1.14
N ASP A 158 24.57 -0.10 -0.20
CA ASP A 158 23.18 -0.47 -0.46
C ASP A 158 22.34 0.71 -0.96
N LEU A 159 22.54 1.88 -0.36
CA LEU A 159 21.89 3.10 -0.82
C LEU A 159 22.41 3.55 -2.17
N ALA A 160 23.73 3.56 -2.37
CA ALA A 160 24.36 4.06 -3.58
C ALA A 160 24.10 3.19 -4.81
N GLU A 161 23.90 1.88 -4.63
CA GLU A 161 23.58 0.91 -5.69
C GLU A 161 22.09 0.84 -6.02
N TYR A 162 21.23 1.49 -5.20
CA TYR A 162 19.82 1.46 -5.45
C TYR A 162 19.41 2.22 -6.70
N GLU A 163 18.71 1.53 -7.60
CA GLU A 163 18.11 2.12 -8.80
C GLU A 163 16.64 1.72 -8.94
N PRO A 164 15.73 2.69 -9.17
CA PRO A 164 14.34 2.39 -9.47
C PRO A 164 14.23 1.72 -10.84
N ARG A 165 13.39 0.67 -10.95
CA ARG A 165 13.18 -0.05 -12.21
C ARG A 165 11.92 0.39 -12.90
N VAL A 166 12.01 0.59 -14.20
CA VAL A 166 10.86 0.75 -15.08
C VAL A 166 10.65 -0.59 -15.79
N GLY A 167 9.56 -1.25 -15.45
CA GLY A 167 9.20 -2.55 -16.03
C GLY A 167 8.10 -2.44 -17.08
N THR A 168 7.95 -3.48 -17.88
CA THR A 168 6.77 -3.64 -18.75
C THR A 168 5.57 -4.03 -17.87
N PRO A 169 4.42 -3.36 -18.00
CA PRO A 169 3.25 -3.73 -17.22
C PRO A 169 2.69 -5.08 -17.68
N LEU A 170 2.14 -5.83 -16.73
CA LEU A 170 1.33 -7.01 -17.03
C LEU A 170 0.00 -6.55 -17.65
N GLN A 171 -0.40 -7.21 -18.71
CA GLN A 171 -1.69 -6.95 -19.36
C GLN A 171 -2.49 -8.25 -19.47
N THR A 172 -3.75 -8.18 -19.12
CA THR A 172 -4.73 -9.25 -19.34
C THR A 172 -6.02 -8.68 -19.90
N VAL A 173 -6.87 -9.53 -20.44
CA VAL A 173 -8.20 -9.13 -20.95
C VAL A 173 -9.26 -9.70 -20.05
N TYR A 174 -10.24 -8.87 -19.67
CA TYR A 174 -11.43 -9.27 -18.92
C TYR A 174 -12.66 -8.64 -19.56
N ARG A 175 -13.61 -9.44 -20.02
CA ARG A 175 -14.83 -8.99 -20.74
C ARG A 175 -14.53 -7.99 -21.87
N GLY A 176 -13.46 -8.21 -22.63
CA GLY A 176 -13.04 -7.33 -23.71
C GLY A 176 -12.39 -6.02 -23.25
N HIS A 177 -12.16 -5.82 -21.96
CA HIS A 177 -11.40 -4.71 -21.41
C HIS A 177 -9.96 -5.14 -21.16
N ARG A 178 -9.00 -4.29 -21.51
CA ARG A 178 -7.59 -4.50 -21.19
C ARG A 178 -7.31 -4.01 -19.78
N VAL A 179 -6.91 -4.91 -18.92
CA VAL A 179 -6.51 -4.67 -17.53
C VAL A 179 -4.99 -4.60 -17.50
N ILE A 180 -4.46 -3.49 -17.02
CA ILE A 180 -3.02 -3.16 -16.99
C ILE A 180 -2.61 -3.00 -15.53
N THR A 181 -1.64 -3.77 -15.07
CA THR A 181 -1.17 -3.75 -13.69
C THR A 181 0.33 -4.04 -13.62
N LEU A 182 0.90 -4.06 -12.42
CA LEU A 182 2.31 -4.42 -12.24
C LEU A 182 2.52 -5.92 -12.48
N ASP A 183 3.68 -6.25 -13.08
CA ASP A 183 4.15 -7.63 -13.25
C ASP A 183 5.12 -8.06 -12.13
N GLY A 184 5.60 -9.28 -12.19
CA GLY A 184 6.67 -9.84 -11.37
C GLY A 184 6.26 -10.01 -9.89
N LEU A 185 7.07 -9.46 -8.99
CA LEU A 185 6.93 -9.62 -7.54
C LEU A 185 5.82 -8.73 -6.93
N SER A 186 4.75 -8.46 -7.68
CA SER A 186 3.60 -7.64 -7.27
C SER A 186 2.34 -8.47 -7.09
N GLY A 187 1.21 -7.83 -6.73
CA GLY A 187 -0.10 -8.49 -6.70
C GLY A 187 -0.77 -8.62 -8.07
N GLY A 188 -0.24 -7.97 -9.11
CA GLY A 188 -0.81 -7.96 -10.46
C GLY A 188 -1.02 -9.35 -11.06
N PRO A 189 -0.03 -10.29 -11.02
CA PRO A 189 -0.22 -11.64 -11.52
C PRO A 189 -1.38 -12.40 -10.87
N THR A 190 -1.63 -12.16 -9.58
CA THR A 190 -2.77 -12.78 -8.87
C THR A 190 -4.10 -12.21 -9.36
N ILE A 191 -4.20 -10.89 -9.55
CA ILE A 191 -5.40 -10.25 -10.12
C ILE A 191 -5.65 -10.77 -11.53
N ALA A 192 -4.63 -10.78 -12.39
CA ALA A 192 -4.75 -11.26 -13.76
C ALA A 192 -5.26 -12.71 -13.82
N ARG A 193 -4.74 -13.58 -12.94
CA ARG A 193 -5.19 -14.97 -12.86
C ARG A 193 -6.63 -15.10 -12.37
N ALA A 194 -7.02 -14.39 -11.32
CA ALA A 194 -8.40 -14.40 -10.82
C ALA A 194 -9.38 -13.94 -11.90
N LEU A 195 -9.07 -12.85 -12.60
CA LEU A 195 -9.89 -12.36 -13.71
C LEU A 195 -9.96 -13.34 -14.88
N THR A 196 -8.86 -14.02 -15.21
CA THR A 196 -8.84 -15.05 -16.26
C THR A 196 -9.78 -16.23 -15.90
N VAL A 197 -9.80 -16.65 -14.64
CA VAL A 197 -10.74 -17.67 -14.18
C VAL A 197 -12.17 -17.17 -14.29
N LEU A 198 -12.46 -15.96 -13.80
CA LEU A 198 -13.80 -15.36 -13.84
C LEU A 198 -14.31 -15.11 -15.27
N ASP A 199 -13.40 -14.86 -16.23
CA ASP A 199 -13.77 -14.60 -17.62
C ASP A 199 -14.42 -15.82 -18.29
N ALA A 200 -14.14 -17.03 -17.81
CA ALA A 200 -14.76 -18.27 -18.28
C ALA A 200 -16.22 -18.47 -17.82
N PHE A 201 -16.70 -17.68 -16.86
CA PHE A 201 -18.04 -17.84 -16.28
C PHE A 201 -18.91 -16.60 -16.52
N PRO A 202 -20.23 -16.75 -16.66
CA PRO A 202 -21.14 -15.62 -16.90
C PRO A 202 -21.48 -14.89 -15.57
N VAL A 203 -20.48 -14.31 -14.91
CA VAL A 203 -20.61 -13.67 -13.59
C VAL A 203 -21.70 -12.60 -13.59
N GLY A 204 -21.73 -11.72 -14.58
CA GLY A 204 -22.72 -10.63 -14.68
C GLY A 204 -24.16 -11.10 -14.93
N LYS A 205 -24.40 -12.42 -15.11
CA LYS A 205 -25.77 -13.02 -15.16
C LYS A 205 -26.23 -13.54 -13.81
N LYS A 206 -25.39 -13.51 -12.81
CA LYS A 206 -25.73 -13.90 -11.44
C LYS A 206 -26.28 -12.72 -10.66
N GLU A 207 -27.00 -13.00 -9.59
CA GLU A 207 -27.40 -11.97 -8.64
C GLU A 207 -26.14 -11.40 -7.96
N GLN A 208 -25.96 -10.08 -8.09
CA GLN A 208 -24.81 -9.39 -7.48
C GLN A 208 -24.85 -9.48 -5.95
N GLY A 209 -23.80 -10.03 -5.35
CA GLY A 209 -23.73 -10.30 -3.91
C GLY A 209 -24.44 -11.58 -3.46
N GLY A 210 -25.10 -12.33 -4.38
CA GLY A 210 -25.72 -13.62 -4.10
C GLY A 210 -24.70 -14.77 -4.03
N VAL A 211 -25.18 -15.95 -3.61
CA VAL A 211 -24.35 -17.15 -3.38
C VAL A 211 -23.51 -17.50 -4.59
N ASP A 212 -24.14 -17.64 -5.77
CA ASP A 212 -23.44 -18.06 -6.99
C ASP A 212 -22.34 -17.07 -7.42
N HIS A 213 -22.61 -15.75 -7.28
CA HIS A 213 -21.63 -14.72 -7.60
C HIS A 213 -20.43 -14.81 -6.67
N LEU A 214 -20.68 -14.82 -5.35
CA LEU A 214 -19.59 -14.81 -4.36
C LEU A 214 -18.83 -16.14 -4.33
N HIS A 215 -19.48 -17.28 -4.63
CA HIS A 215 -18.82 -18.56 -4.81
C HIS A 215 -17.81 -18.50 -5.98
N LEU A 216 -18.21 -18.02 -7.16
CA LEU A 216 -17.31 -17.88 -8.29
C LEU A 216 -16.13 -16.97 -7.98
N VAL A 217 -16.37 -15.85 -7.29
CA VAL A 217 -15.31 -14.92 -6.87
C VAL A 217 -14.37 -15.61 -5.88
N ALA A 218 -14.89 -16.31 -4.88
CA ALA A 218 -14.09 -17.01 -3.88
C ALA A 218 -13.18 -18.08 -4.53
N GLU A 219 -13.72 -18.94 -5.39
CA GLU A 219 -12.96 -19.97 -6.08
C GLU A 219 -11.90 -19.38 -7.03
N ALA A 220 -12.19 -18.29 -7.72
CA ALA A 220 -11.22 -17.62 -8.58
C ALA A 220 -10.08 -17.00 -7.77
N LEU A 221 -10.38 -16.37 -6.63
CA LEU A 221 -9.38 -15.84 -5.71
C LEU A 221 -8.52 -16.96 -5.13
N ARG A 222 -9.14 -18.02 -4.60
CA ARG A 222 -8.45 -19.19 -4.05
C ARG A 222 -7.49 -19.80 -5.06
N ALA A 223 -7.94 -20.05 -6.31
CA ALA A 223 -7.10 -20.58 -7.38
C ALA A 223 -5.93 -19.65 -7.73
N ALA A 224 -6.12 -18.32 -7.67
CA ALA A 224 -5.09 -17.35 -7.92
C ALA A 224 -4.07 -17.26 -6.76
N PHE A 225 -4.55 -17.31 -5.52
CA PHE A 225 -3.68 -17.26 -4.33
C PHE A 225 -2.89 -18.55 -4.10
N LEU A 226 -3.46 -19.72 -4.38
CA LEU A 226 -2.72 -21.00 -4.33
C LEU A 226 -1.53 -21.03 -5.30
N HIS A 227 -1.60 -20.27 -6.38
CA HIS A 227 -0.47 -20.08 -7.28
C HIS A 227 0.55 -19.05 -6.74
N ARG A 228 0.11 -18.12 -5.91
CA ARG A 228 0.95 -17.14 -5.25
C ARG A 228 1.40 -17.69 -3.91
N PHE A 229 2.69 -17.92 -3.74
CA PHE A 229 3.22 -18.35 -2.45
C PHE A 229 2.81 -17.38 -1.35
N SER A 230 2.16 -17.94 -0.33
CA SER A 230 1.69 -17.21 0.84
C SER A 230 2.84 -16.60 1.63
N GLN A 231 2.76 -15.39 1.99
CA GLN A 231 3.23 -14.71 3.22
C GLN A 231 3.49 -13.23 2.99
N LEU A 232 2.52 -12.39 3.29
CA LEU A 232 2.74 -10.94 3.33
C LEU A 232 1.74 -10.35 4.33
N ALA A 233 2.25 -9.62 5.34
CA ALA A 233 1.46 -8.76 6.22
C ALA A 233 1.71 -7.31 5.81
N ASP A 234 0.69 -6.41 5.76
CA ASP A 234 0.87 -5.08 5.15
C ASP A 234 -0.06 -4.00 5.65
N HIS A 235 0.49 -2.76 5.68
CA HIS A 235 -0.24 -1.49 5.64
C HIS A 235 0.29 -0.65 4.47
N THR A 236 -0.59 -0.07 3.65
CA THR A 236 -0.25 0.55 2.36
C THR A 236 -1.07 1.82 2.17
N THR A 237 -0.62 2.73 1.32
CA THR A 237 -1.37 3.89 0.81
C THR A 237 -1.52 3.76 -0.69
N HIS A 238 -2.70 4.14 -1.21
CA HIS A 238 -2.99 4.13 -2.64
C HIS A 238 -3.64 5.45 -3.07
N LEU A 239 -3.25 5.93 -4.24
CA LEU A 239 -3.86 7.09 -4.88
C LEU A 239 -4.05 6.87 -6.40
N ASN A 240 -5.10 7.48 -6.93
CA ASN A 240 -5.36 7.55 -8.36
C ASN A 240 -5.50 9.00 -8.80
N ALA A 241 -5.10 9.31 -10.02
CA ALA A 241 -5.34 10.58 -10.67
C ALA A 241 -5.72 10.38 -12.15
N ILE A 242 -6.69 11.15 -12.62
CA ILE A 242 -7.03 11.22 -14.05
C ILE A 242 -7.19 12.70 -14.39
N ASP A 243 -6.47 13.17 -15.40
CA ASP A 243 -6.54 14.56 -15.85
C ASP A 243 -7.64 14.78 -16.92
N LYS A 244 -7.78 16.04 -17.37
CA LYS A 244 -8.75 16.41 -18.41
C LYS A 244 -8.47 15.74 -19.77
N ASP A 245 -7.22 15.40 -20.04
CA ASP A 245 -6.77 14.77 -21.29
C ASP A 245 -6.80 13.24 -21.18
N ARG A 246 -7.32 12.70 -20.04
CA ARG A 246 -7.47 11.29 -19.73
C ARG A 246 -6.16 10.55 -19.52
N THR A 247 -5.08 11.26 -19.17
CA THR A 247 -3.90 10.62 -18.62
C THR A 247 -4.22 10.03 -17.26
N MET A 248 -3.94 8.75 -17.06
CA MET A 248 -4.24 8.03 -15.81
C MET A 248 -2.96 7.71 -15.05
N VAL A 249 -3.01 7.93 -13.75
CA VAL A 249 -2.00 7.45 -12.81
C VAL A 249 -2.68 6.61 -11.74
N SER A 250 -2.14 5.44 -11.46
CA SER A 250 -2.48 4.60 -10.31
C SER A 250 -1.20 4.29 -9.57
N LEU A 251 -1.09 4.73 -8.31
CA LEU A 251 0.13 4.66 -7.51
C LEU A 251 -0.14 3.98 -6.18
N THR A 252 0.59 2.89 -5.93
CA THR A 252 0.64 2.25 -4.62
C THR A 252 2.01 2.48 -3.99
N GLN A 253 2.03 2.99 -2.78
CA GLN A 253 3.23 3.21 -1.99
C GLN A 253 3.02 2.71 -0.56
N THR A 254 4.10 2.31 0.13
CA THR A 254 3.97 1.72 1.45
C THR A 254 5.22 1.93 2.28
N LEU A 255 5.02 2.02 3.58
CA LEU A 255 6.08 1.90 4.58
C LEU A 255 6.10 0.50 5.20
N GLY A 256 5.18 -0.39 4.81
CA GLY A 256 4.94 -1.69 5.44
C GLY A 256 3.83 -1.59 6.46
N GLN A 257 4.15 -1.69 7.72
CA GLN A 257 3.23 -1.46 8.83
C GLN A 257 2.88 0.03 8.99
N GLY A 258 1.91 0.37 9.83
CA GLY A 258 1.65 1.76 10.20
C GLY A 258 2.90 2.42 10.79
N PHE A 259 3.34 3.52 10.20
CA PHE A 259 4.63 4.20 10.45
C PHE A 259 5.86 3.35 10.12
N GLY A 260 5.75 2.33 9.28
CA GLY A 260 6.86 1.48 8.86
C GLY A 260 7.60 0.84 10.02
N SER A 261 8.91 0.95 10.02
CA SER A 261 9.77 0.50 11.11
C SER A 261 9.57 1.29 12.43
N GLY A 262 8.83 2.41 12.40
CA GLY A 262 8.79 3.40 13.47
C GLY A 262 10.09 4.19 13.64
N PHE A 263 11.13 3.82 12.91
CA PHE A 263 12.47 4.40 13.05
C PHE A 263 12.63 5.64 12.14
N VAL A 264 13.00 6.75 12.75
CA VAL A 264 13.32 8.01 12.06
C VAL A 264 14.78 8.36 12.38
N PRO A 265 15.69 8.23 11.39
CA PRO A 265 17.10 8.60 11.61
C PRO A 265 17.24 10.07 11.97
N LYS A 266 18.12 10.36 12.94
CA LYS A 266 18.33 11.71 13.50
C LYS A 266 18.59 12.74 12.43
N GLY A 267 17.87 13.85 12.52
CA GLY A 267 18.04 15.02 11.65
C GLY A 267 17.51 14.85 10.21
N THR A 268 16.96 13.69 9.84
CA THR A 268 16.44 13.45 8.50
C THR A 268 14.93 13.65 8.39
N GLY A 269 14.19 13.39 9.45
CA GLY A 269 12.72 13.39 9.46
C GLY A 269 12.08 12.28 8.63
N VAL A 270 12.86 11.39 8.03
CA VAL A 270 12.38 10.31 7.16
C VAL A 270 11.97 9.11 7.98
N VAL A 271 10.68 8.75 7.95
CA VAL A 271 10.20 7.48 8.51
C VAL A 271 10.63 6.34 7.57
N LEU A 272 11.42 5.40 8.06
CA LEU A 272 11.92 4.29 7.24
C LEU A 272 10.93 3.12 7.15
N VAL A 273 10.92 2.48 5.98
CA VAL A 273 10.10 1.31 5.69
C VAL A 273 10.58 0.08 6.48
N ASP A 274 9.65 -0.74 6.99
CA ASP A 274 9.95 -2.05 7.59
C ASP A 274 9.92 -3.17 6.54
N GLY A 275 10.64 -3.00 5.44
CA GLY A 275 10.61 -3.92 4.30
C GLY A 275 11.00 -5.37 4.63
N MET A 276 11.71 -5.60 5.74
CA MET A 276 12.07 -6.95 6.19
C MET A 276 10.84 -7.78 6.61
N THR A 277 9.72 -7.14 6.95
CA THR A 277 8.47 -7.82 7.32
C THR A 277 7.85 -8.63 6.17
N TRP A 278 8.20 -8.29 4.92
CA TRP A 278 7.65 -8.97 3.75
C TRP A 278 8.43 -10.19 3.31
N PHE A 279 9.63 -10.40 3.84
CA PHE A 279 10.41 -11.60 3.55
C PHE A 279 10.00 -12.76 4.44
N ASP A 280 10.14 -13.97 3.89
CA ASP A 280 10.01 -15.19 4.65
C ASP A 280 11.32 -15.40 5.46
N PRO A 281 11.25 -15.46 6.80
CA PRO A 281 12.42 -15.70 7.61
C PRO A 281 12.95 -17.14 7.50
N VAL A 282 12.14 -18.08 6.98
CA VAL A 282 12.55 -19.47 6.79
C VAL A 282 13.44 -19.62 5.55
N PRO A 283 14.67 -20.15 5.66
CA PRO A 283 15.55 -20.35 4.51
C PRO A 283 14.98 -21.34 3.49
N GLY A 284 15.35 -21.13 2.21
CA GLY A 284 15.02 -22.04 1.12
C GLY A 284 13.69 -21.81 0.44
N HIS A 285 12.84 -20.92 0.95
CA HIS A 285 11.61 -20.53 0.27
C HIS A 285 11.88 -19.45 -0.80
N PRO A 286 11.02 -19.35 -1.83
CA PRO A 286 11.21 -18.36 -2.89
C PRO A 286 11.34 -16.91 -2.39
N ASN A 287 10.67 -16.56 -1.30
CA ASN A 287 10.69 -15.23 -0.70
C ASN A 287 11.60 -15.13 0.55
N SER A 288 12.47 -16.12 0.80
CA SER A 288 13.38 -16.09 1.94
C SER A 288 14.36 -14.92 1.88
N ILE A 289 14.76 -14.43 3.05
CA ILE A 289 15.75 -13.36 3.19
C ILE A 289 17.05 -13.76 2.53
N ALA A 290 17.58 -12.89 1.67
CA ALA A 290 18.91 -13.01 1.07
C ALA A 290 19.46 -11.64 0.66
N PRO A 291 20.78 -11.43 0.67
CA PRO A 291 21.40 -10.18 0.23
C PRO A 291 21.00 -9.81 -1.21
N GLY A 292 20.78 -8.53 -1.49
CA GLY A 292 20.42 -8.00 -2.81
C GLY A 292 19.09 -8.47 -3.37
N LYS A 293 18.27 -9.17 -2.57
CA LYS A 293 17.01 -9.75 -3.02
C LYS A 293 15.87 -8.74 -2.95
N ARG A 294 15.03 -8.74 -3.99
CA ARG A 294 13.76 -7.98 -4.02
C ARG A 294 12.64 -8.81 -3.44
N VAL A 295 11.81 -8.15 -2.64
CA VAL A 295 10.71 -8.78 -1.92
C VAL A 295 9.46 -8.94 -2.78
N LEU A 296 8.70 -10.00 -2.51
CA LEU A 296 7.34 -10.17 -2.99
C LEU A 296 6.41 -9.27 -2.16
N TRP A 297 5.59 -8.43 -2.81
CA TRP A 297 4.67 -7.52 -2.14
C TRP A 297 3.29 -7.48 -2.81
N ALA A 298 2.28 -6.95 -2.12
CA ALA A 298 0.88 -7.03 -2.57
C ALA A 298 0.43 -5.85 -3.42
N GLY A 299 1.23 -4.80 -3.58
CA GLY A 299 0.84 -3.61 -4.33
C GLY A 299 0.39 -3.92 -5.74
N SER A 300 -0.79 -3.43 -6.10
CA SER A 300 -1.46 -3.75 -7.37
C SER A 300 -2.17 -2.53 -7.94
N PRO A 301 -1.46 -1.42 -8.21
CA PRO A 301 -2.06 -0.31 -8.95
C PRO A 301 -2.51 -0.81 -10.31
N THR A 302 -3.75 -0.51 -10.68
CA THR A 302 -4.40 -1.09 -11.86
C THR A 302 -5.09 -0.02 -12.68
N LEU A 303 -4.95 -0.11 -13.99
CA LEU A 303 -5.65 0.70 -14.98
C LEU A 303 -6.45 -0.21 -15.89
N ILE A 304 -7.64 0.24 -16.29
CA ILE A 304 -8.49 -0.47 -17.25
C ILE A 304 -8.83 0.44 -18.40
N VAL A 305 -8.71 -0.11 -19.61
CA VAL A 305 -9.07 0.58 -20.84
C VAL A 305 -9.99 -0.28 -21.70
N ARG A 306 -10.88 0.37 -22.45
CA ARG A 306 -11.75 -0.27 -23.44
C ARG A 306 -11.27 0.17 -24.84
N GLY A 307 -10.63 -0.73 -25.57
CA GLY A 307 -9.81 -0.32 -26.71
C GLY A 307 -8.71 0.63 -26.23
N ASP A 308 -8.67 1.85 -26.74
CA ASP A 308 -7.75 2.91 -26.30
C ASP A 308 -8.39 3.95 -25.37
N THR A 309 -9.67 3.74 -25.00
CA THR A 309 -10.38 4.67 -24.12
C THR A 309 -10.18 4.31 -22.66
N PRO A 310 -9.65 5.21 -21.82
CA PRO A 310 -9.57 5.05 -20.39
C PRO A 310 -10.94 4.79 -19.77
N LEU A 311 -11.01 3.79 -18.87
CA LEU A 311 -12.23 3.45 -18.15
C LEU A 311 -12.08 3.64 -16.64
N LEU A 312 -11.03 3.05 -16.06
CA LEU A 312 -10.93 2.95 -14.62
C LEU A 312 -9.46 3.00 -14.17
N ALA A 313 -9.17 3.83 -13.16
CA ALA A 313 -7.93 3.77 -12.38
C ALA A 313 -8.29 3.34 -10.96
N LEU A 314 -7.64 2.30 -10.43
CA LEU A 314 -7.97 1.76 -9.12
C LEU A 314 -6.78 1.07 -8.45
N GLY A 315 -6.93 0.87 -7.16
CA GLY A 315 -6.06 0.08 -6.31
C GLY A 315 -6.49 0.21 -4.85
N ALA A 316 -5.71 -0.36 -3.96
CA ALA A 316 -6.06 -0.39 -2.54
C ALA A 316 -4.82 -0.47 -1.64
N PRO A 317 -4.86 0.05 -0.41
CA PRO A 317 -4.07 -0.43 0.72
C PRO A 317 -4.76 -1.64 1.38
N GLY A 318 -4.00 -2.53 2.05
CA GLY A 318 -4.57 -3.61 2.84
C GLY A 318 -3.93 -4.99 2.66
N GLY A 319 -2.63 -5.02 2.39
CA GLY A 319 -1.89 -6.28 2.32
C GLY A 319 -2.35 -7.22 1.23
N ARG A 320 -2.36 -8.50 1.53
CA ARG A 320 -2.81 -9.55 0.58
C ARG A 320 -4.26 -9.34 0.12
N LYS A 321 -5.11 -8.72 0.96
CA LYS A 321 -6.50 -8.41 0.64
C LYS A 321 -6.65 -7.39 -0.50
N ILE A 322 -5.58 -6.67 -0.86
CA ILE A 322 -5.56 -5.74 -2.01
C ILE A 322 -6.00 -6.44 -3.29
N MET A 323 -5.46 -7.63 -3.56
CA MET A 323 -5.75 -8.36 -4.80
C MET A 323 -7.23 -8.76 -4.88
N SER A 324 -7.80 -9.22 -3.76
CA SER A 324 -9.24 -9.55 -3.68
C SER A 324 -10.12 -8.32 -3.86
N ALA A 325 -9.77 -7.20 -3.22
CA ALA A 325 -10.54 -5.97 -3.31
C ALA A 325 -10.51 -5.38 -4.73
N VAL A 326 -9.32 -5.33 -5.35
CA VAL A 326 -9.17 -4.84 -6.72
C VAL A 326 -9.92 -5.72 -7.71
N THR A 327 -9.80 -7.05 -7.60
CA THR A 327 -10.53 -8.00 -8.47
C THR A 327 -12.04 -7.79 -8.36
N GLN A 328 -12.60 -7.73 -7.14
CA GLN A 328 -14.03 -7.53 -6.93
C GLN A 328 -14.52 -6.15 -7.38
N THR A 329 -13.71 -5.10 -7.20
CA THR A 329 -14.06 -3.77 -7.71
C THR A 329 -14.11 -3.77 -9.24
N ILE A 330 -13.20 -4.49 -9.93
CA ILE A 330 -13.25 -4.67 -11.39
C ILE A 330 -14.54 -5.39 -11.81
N VAL A 331 -14.87 -6.50 -11.15
CA VAL A 331 -16.10 -7.26 -11.42
C VAL A 331 -17.35 -6.38 -11.22
N ASN A 332 -17.41 -5.61 -10.13
CA ASN A 332 -18.54 -4.74 -9.86
C ASN A 332 -18.74 -3.67 -10.95
N VAL A 333 -17.65 -3.08 -11.45
CA VAL A 333 -17.74 -2.09 -12.54
C VAL A 333 -18.03 -2.75 -13.88
N VAL A 334 -17.33 -3.83 -14.23
CA VAL A 334 -17.34 -4.38 -15.59
C VAL A 334 -18.52 -5.33 -15.83
N ASP A 335 -18.84 -6.21 -14.89
CA ASP A 335 -19.94 -7.18 -15.03
C ASP A 335 -21.30 -6.60 -14.60
N PHE A 336 -21.32 -5.76 -13.57
CA PHE A 336 -22.58 -5.25 -12.99
C PHE A 336 -22.84 -3.77 -13.31
N GLY A 337 -21.85 -3.03 -13.81
CA GLY A 337 -22.03 -1.64 -14.20
C GLY A 337 -22.12 -0.65 -13.02
N ASP A 338 -21.60 -1.02 -11.86
CA ASP A 338 -21.58 -0.14 -10.69
C ASP A 338 -20.78 1.14 -10.98
N GLY A 339 -21.22 2.25 -10.38
CA GLY A 339 -20.43 3.47 -10.28
C GLY A 339 -19.22 3.29 -9.37
N ALA A 340 -18.23 4.21 -9.45
CA ALA A 340 -17.00 4.10 -8.68
C ALA A 340 -17.23 3.92 -7.17
N GLN A 341 -18.14 4.72 -6.59
CA GLN A 341 -18.41 4.66 -5.15
C GLN A 341 -19.12 3.37 -4.73
N ASP A 342 -20.12 2.94 -5.50
CA ASP A 342 -20.82 1.69 -5.21
C ASP A 342 -19.88 0.49 -5.34
N ALA A 343 -19.08 0.43 -6.40
CA ALA A 343 -18.14 -0.65 -6.65
C ALA A 343 -17.13 -0.84 -5.50
N VAL A 344 -16.62 0.26 -4.92
CA VAL A 344 -15.68 0.19 -3.80
C VAL A 344 -16.34 -0.10 -2.46
N ASN A 345 -17.65 0.21 -2.31
CA ASN A 345 -18.38 0.00 -1.06
C ASN A 345 -19.04 -1.37 -0.94
N ARG A 346 -19.17 -2.14 -2.03
CA ARG A 346 -19.74 -3.48 -1.97
C ARG A 346 -19.07 -4.34 -0.90
N PRO A 347 -19.84 -5.12 -0.14
CA PRO A 347 -19.29 -6.15 0.74
C PRO A 347 -18.39 -7.10 -0.04
N ARG A 348 -17.32 -7.55 0.57
CA ARG A 348 -16.28 -8.33 -0.10
C ARG A 348 -16.05 -9.68 0.58
N VAL A 349 -15.46 -10.58 -0.19
CA VAL A 349 -14.92 -11.85 0.29
C VAL A 349 -13.42 -11.92 0.03
N HIS A 350 -12.71 -12.74 0.79
CA HIS A 350 -11.29 -13.01 0.57
C HIS A 350 -10.98 -14.47 0.89
N ASP A 351 -10.38 -15.16 -0.07
CA ASP A 351 -9.91 -16.54 0.09
C ASP A 351 -8.48 -16.65 -0.47
N GLU A 352 -7.55 -17.05 0.39
CA GLU A 352 -6.16 -17.32 0.03
C GLU A 352 -5.75 -18.79 0.28
N GLY A 353 -6.74 -19.65 0.46
CA GLY A 353 -6.57 -21.10 0.67
C GLY A 353 -6.69 -21.56 2.12
N GLU A 354 -6.87 -20.64 3.06
CA GLU A 354 -6.98 -20.92 4.51
C GLU A 354 -8.40 -20.73 5.05
N GLY A 355 -9.42 -20.68 4.17
CA GLY A 355 -10.82 -20.39 4.49
C GLY A 355 -11.30 -19.10 3.84
N LEU A 356 -12.63 -18.96 3.80
CA LEU A 356 -13.32 -17.84 3.16
C LEU A 356 -13.67 -16.76 4.18
N LEU A 357 -12.93 -15.65 4.19
CA LEU A 357 -13.33 -14.47 4.96
C LEU A 357 -14.49 -13.79 4.25
N VAL A 358 -15.54 -13.48 5.00
CA VAL A 358 -16.79 -12.90 4.50
C VAL A 358 -17.13 -11.64 5.29
N ASP A 359 -17.35 -10.53 4.58
CA ASP A 359 -17.77 -9.25 5.17
C ASP A 359 -19.11 -9.43 5.90
N SER A 360 -19.22 -8.95 7.13
CA SER A 360 -20.41 -9.07 7.97
C SER A 360 -21.67 -8.46 7.34
N ARG A 361 -21.52 -7.55 6.38
CA ARG A 361 -22.62 -6.92 5.62
C ARG A 361 -23.24 -7.87 4.58
N ILE A 362 -22.61 -9.02 4.26
CA ILE A 362 -23.20 -10.04 3.40
C ILE A 362 -24.32 -10.76 4.16
N PRO A 363 -25.54 -10.89 3.59
CA PRO A 363 -26.70 -11.49 4.26
C PRO A 363 -26.43 -12.90 4.81
N GLU A 364 -27.11 -13.26 5.89
CA GLU A 364 -26.90 -14.53 6.59
C GLU A 364 -27.24 -15.75 5.71
N ASP A 365 -28.30 -15.66 4.93
CA ASP A 365 -28.72 -16.70 3.98
C ASP A 365 -27.68 -16.93 2.88
N VAL A 366 -27.01 -15.86 2.40
CA VAL A 366 -25.92 -15.96 1.44
C VAL A 366 -24.70 -16.61 2.09
N ARG A 367 -24.35 -16.23 3.33
CA ARG A 367 -23.26 -16.85 4.09
C ARG A 367 -23.52 -18.35 4.31
N ALA A 368 -24.74 -18.71 4.70
CA ALA A 368 -25.16 -20.11 4.84
C ALA A 368 -25.10 -20.87 3.50
N GLY A 369 -25.51 -20.24 2.39
CA GLY A 369 -25.40 -20.80 1.06
C GLY A 369 -23.94 -21.08 0.64
N LEU A 370 -23.02 -20.17 0.95
CA LEU A 370 -21.59 -20.39 0.72
C LEU A 370 -21.04 -21.57 1.54
N ALA A 371 -21.43 -21.66 2.82
CA ALA A 371 -21.05 -22.80 3.67
C ALA A 371 -21.62 -24.13 3.13
N ALA A 372 -22.85 -24.13 2.62
CA ALA A 372 -23.47 -25.31 1.99
C ALA A 372 -22.74 -25.76 0.71
N LEU A 373 -22.04 -24.85 0.02
CA LEU A 373 -21.17 -25.16 -1.12
C LEU A 373 -19.77 -25.66 -0.70
N GLY A 374 -19.51 -25.79 0.62
CA GLY A 374 -18.26 -26.35 1.15
C GLY A 374 -17.20 -25.29 1.52
N HIS A 375 -17.53 -24.00 1.48
CA HIS A 375 -16.61 -22.99 1.98
C HIS A 375 -16.55 -23.00 3.52
N GLU A 376 -15.34 -22.91 4.08
CA GLU A 376 -15.13 -22.63 5.50
C GLU A 376 -15.28 -21.13 5.71
N VAL A 377 -16.50 -20.70 6.11
CA VAL A 377 -16.88 -19.29 6.20
C VAL A 377 -16.49 -18.69 7.54
N GLU A 378 -15.64 -17.68 7.51
CA GLU A 378 -15.30 -16.84 8.66
C GLU A 378 -15.82 -15.41 8.47
N VAL A 379 -16.78 -14.99 9.28
CA VAL A 379 -17.38 -13.64 9.19
C VAL A 379 -16.49 -12.61 9.88
N LYS A 380 -16.19 -11.53 9.17
CA LYS A 380 -15.39 -10.41 9.69
C LYS A 380 -16.16 -9.10 9.58
N GLU A 381 -16.09 -8.29 10.64
CA GLU A 381 -16.60 -6.92 10.64
C GLU A 381 -15.47 -5.95 10.34
N GLU A 382 -15.66 -5.11 9.29
CA GLU A 382 -14.75 -3.99 9.04
C GLU A 382 -15.02 -2.84 9.99
N THR A 383 -13.98 -2.41 10.66
CA THR A 383 -13.99 -1.28 11.58
C THR A 383 -12.92 -0.26 11.17
N LEU A 384 -12.89 0.87 11.87
CA LEU A 384 -11.79 1.84 11.71
C LEU A 384 -10.40 1.25 11.99
N MET A 385 -10.35 0.20 12.83
CA MET A 385 -9.12 -0.43 13.31
C MET A 385 -8.73 -1.68 12.52
N SER A 386 -9.65 -2.23 11.71
CA SER A 386 -9.41 -3.45 10.93
C SER A 386 -9.07 -3.15 9.47
N ALA A 387 -8.58 -4.14 8.74
CA ALA A 387 -8.35 -4.12 7.31
C ALA A 387 -8.57 -5.52 6.71
N TRP A 388 -9.70 -6.15 7.07
CA TRP A 388 -10.01 -7.52 6.66
C TRP A 388 -10.23 -7.65 5.15
N PHE A 389 -10.70 -6.58 4.48
CA PHE A 389 -11.07 -6.62 3.06
C PHE A 389 -10.39 -5.54 2.22
N ALA A 390 -9.27 -4.98 2.68
CA ALA A 390 -8.55 -3.88 2.07
C ALA A 390 -9.44 -2.61 1.89
N ARG A 391 -8.91 -1.55 1.29
CA ARG A 391 -9.61 -0.27 1.17
C ARG A 391 -9.44 0.30 -0.22
N PRO A 392 -10.22 -0.18 -1.19
CA PRO A 392 -10.09 0.27 -2.56
C PRO A 392 -10.46 1.75 -2.71
N SER A 393 -9.81 2.38 -3.66
CA SER A 393 -10.22 3.67 -4.22
C SER A 393 -10.16 3.59 -5.74
N ALA A 394 -11.07 4.31 -6.40
CA ALA A 394 -11.21 4.24 -7.83
C ALA A 394 -11.60 5.59 -8.44
N ILE A 395 -11.17 5.84 -9.68
CA ILE A 395 -11.71 6.90 -10.54
C ILE A 395 -12.22 6.23 -11.81
N LEU A 396 -13.53 6.33 -12.03
CA LEU A 396 -14.22 5.81 -13.21
C LEU A 396 -14.46 6.95 -14.21
N VAL A 397 -14.12 6.72 -15.46
CA VAL A 397 -14.63 7.53 -16.57
C VAL A 397 -16.01 6.99 -16.91
N ASP A 398 -17.06 7.71 -16.53
CA ASP A 398 -18.44 7.32 -16.76
C ASP A 398 -18.68 7.10 -18.26
N PRO A 399 -18.98 5.87 -18.72
CA PRO A 399 -19.06 5.57 -20.14
C PRO A 399 -20.24 6.26 -20.87
N LYS A 400 -21.23 6.74 -20.11
CA LYS A 400 -22.40 7.42 -20.66
C LYS A 400 -22.19 8.93 -20.81
N THR A 401 -21.48 9.52 -19.87
CA THR A 401 -21.36 10.99 -19.77
C THR A 401 -19.93 11.50 -20.03
N GLY A 402 -18.95 10.61 -20.00
CA GLY A 402 -17.52 10.95 -20.05
C GLY A 402 -17.01 11.68 -18.79
N LYS A 403 -17.85 11.87 -17.76
CA LYS A 403 -17.45 12.54 -16.52
C LYS A 403 -16.58 11.63 -15.65
N LEU A 404 -15.66 12.23 -14.92
CA LEU A 404 -14.88 11.52 -13.89
C LEU A 404 -15.72 11.34 -12.63
N ARG A 405 -15.75 10.11 -12.09
CA ARG A 405 -16.44 9.72 -10.87
C ARG A 405 -15.43 9.10 -9.92
N GLY A 406 -15.21 9.71 -8.77
CA GLY A 406 -14.37 9.15 -7.71
C GLY A 406 -15.18 8.26 -6.78
N GLY A 407 -14.54 7.22 -6.26
CA GLY A 407 -15.04 6.36 -5.19
C GLY A 407 -13.94 6.00 -4.22
N VAL A 408 -14.25 6.06 -2.91
CA VAL A 408 -13.31 5.71 -1.84
C VAL A 408 -14.01 4.85 -0.80
N ASP A 409 -13.26 3.93 -0.19
CA ASP A 409 -13.78 3.10 0.91
C ASP A 409 -14.14 3.97 2.11
N GLN A 410 -15.31 3.73 2.70
CA GLN A 410 -15.89 4.59 3.76
C GLN A 410 -15.39 4.27 5.16
N ASN A 411 -14.68 3.17 5.35
CA ASN A 411 -14.26 2.73 6.69
C ASN A 411 -13.06 3.50 7.25
N LYS A 412 -12.34 4.28 6.43
CA LYS A 412 -11.27 5.20 6.87
C LYS A 412 -11.36 6.53 6.14
N PRO A 413 -10.81 7.61 6.72
CA PRO A 413 -10.73 8.87 6.01
C PRO A 413 -10.02 8.71 4.67
N ALA A 414 -10.76 8.99 3.62
CA ALA A 414 -10.28 9.06 2.25
C ALA A 414 -11.14 10.07 1.50
N VAL A 415 -10.61 10.68 0.47
CA VAL A 415 -11.32 11.71 -0.28
C VAL A 415 -11.14 11.54 -1.78
N ALA A 416 -12.22 11.76 -2.52
CA ALA A 416 -12.20 11.97 -3.97
C ALA A 416 -12.47 13.44 -4.23
N VAL A 417 -11.54 14.13 -4.88
CA VAL A 417 -11.66 15.55 -5.24
C VAL A 417 -11.56 15.73 -6.74
N GLY A 418 -12.31 16.69 -7.26
CA GLY A 418 -12.25 17.11 -8.65
C GLY A 418 -12.30 18.64 -8.74
N TYR A 419 -11.70 19.19 -9.78
CA TYR A 419 -11.65 20.62 -10.07
C TYR A 419 -11.65 20.86 -11.57
#